data_8af11dcad8f87c3f7d3993a152189530
#
_entry.id   8af11dcad8f87c3f7d3993a152189530
#
_cell.length_a   1.000
_cell.length_b   1.000
_cell.length_c   1.000
_cell.angle_alpha   90.00
_cell.angle_beta   90.00
_cell.angle_gamma   90.00
#
_symmetry.space_group_name_H-M   'P 1'
#
loop_
_entity.id
_entity.type
_entity.pdbx_description
1 polymer ?
#
loop_
_entity_poly.entity_id
_entity_poly.type
_entity_poly.pdbx_seq_one_letter_code
_entity_poly.pdbx_strand_id
1 'polypeptide(L)'
;MKILIGLDASTHSERVLDFVARMRWPAGSRVIVLSMLQPVASAVTGAYEPTVIPAENLEGLRAQLEELVADAERALREVGFSTEGRVLAGDPRETLLQVAHSERADLIVVGSHGRSGIAKMMLGSVSSHVVTHAPCSVLVVKQTGRAKEGGKEPRP
;
A
#
# COMPACT_ATOMS: atom_id res chain seq x y z
N MET A 1 2.15 18.56 7.49
CA MET A 1 1.14 17.51 7.22
C MET A 1 1.77 16.14 7.42
N LYS A 2 1.11 15.23 8.14
CA LYS A 2 1.58 13.87 8.35
C LYS A 2 0.80 12.91 7.45
N ILE A 3 1.49 12.21 6.57
CA ILE A 3 0.92 11.33 5.55
C ILE A 3 1.31 9.89 5.89
N LEU A 4 0.35 9.00 5.98
CA LEU A 4 0.57 7.56 6.15
C LEU A 4 0.34 6.86 4.81
N ILE A 5 1.33 6.16 4.30
CA ILE A 5 1.22 5.39 3.05
C ILE A 5 1.21 3.90 3.37
N GLY A 6 0.16 3.21 2.96
CA GLY A 6 0.09 1.75 3.02
C GLY A 6 0.59 1.12 1.73
N LEU A 7 1.65 0.32 1.81
CA LEU A 7 2.23 -0.41 0.69
C LEU A 7 2.11 -1.92 0.88
N ASP A 8 1.95 -2.61 -0.23
CA ASP A 8 2.09 -4.06 -0.32
C ASP A 8 3.06 -4.41 -1.47
N ALA A 9 3.51 -5.64 -1.56
CA ALA A 9 4.42 -6.08 -2.62
C ALA A 9 3.70 -6.26 -3.97
N SER A 10 2.89 -5.27 -4.37
CA SER A 10 2.21 -5.25 -5.67
C SER A 10 2.70 -4.09 -6.53
N THR A 11 2.48 -4.18 -7.85
CA THR A 11 2.76 -3.10 -8.79
C THR A 11 1.92 -1.83 -8.54
N HIS A 12 0.89 -1.93 -7.70
CA HIS A 12 0.07 -0.78 -7.28
C HIS A 12 0.83 0.12 -6.29
N SER A 13 1.71 -0.45 -5.48
CA SER A 13 2.53 0.28 -4.51
C SER A 13 3.48 1.28 -5.18
N GLU A 14 4.11 0.90 -6.30
CA GLU A 14 4.96 1.81 -7.08
C GLU A 14 4.18 3.03 -7.57
N ARG A 15 2.94 2.85 -7.99
CA ARG A 15 2.08 3.94 -8.46
C ARG A 15 1.63 4.87 -7.34
N VAL A 16 1.41 4.33 -6.14
CA VAL A 16 1.12 5.15 -4.97
C VAL A 16 2.30 6.07 -4.68
N LEU A 17 3.52 5.53 -4.70
CA LEU A 17 4.75 6.30 -4.49
C LEU A 17 4.94 7.36 -5.56
N ASP A 18 4.81 7.00 -6.84
CA ASP A 18 4.90 7.90 -7.99
C ASP A 18 3.89 9.05 -7.88
N PHE A 19 2.66 8.74 -7.49
CA PHE A 19 1.61 9.74 -7.32
C PHE A 19 1.97 10.71 -6.19
N VAL A 20 2.36 10.21 -5.03
CA VAL A 20 2.74 11.03 -3.88
C VAL A 20 3.97 11.89 -4.21
N ALA A 21 4.99 11.34 -4.89
CA ALA A 21 6.20 12.05 -5.26
C ALA A 21 5.95 13.21 -6.24
N ARG A 22 4.94 13.11 -7.11
CA ARG A 22 4.60 14.15 -8.11
C ARG A 22 3.66 15.23 -7.61
N MET A 23 2.96 14.98 -6.51
CA MET A 23 2.04 15.97 -5.93
C MET A 23 2.79 17.05 -5.17
N ARG A 24 2.19 18.25 -5.11
CA ARG A 24 2.68 19.32 -4.25
C ARG A 24 2.04 19.20 -2.88
N TRP A 25 2.87 19.12 -1.87
CA TRP A 25 2.46 18.98 -0.47
C TRP A 25 2.86 20.24 0.33
N PRO A 26 2.19 20.51 1.45
CA PRO A 26 2.62 21.59 2.36
C PRO A 26 4.08 21.39 2.79
N ALA A 27 4.81 22.50 2.90
CA ALA A 27 6.20 22.45 3.36
C ALA A 27 6.31 21.76 4.73
N GLY A 28 7.36 20.96 4.92
CA GLY A 28 7.57 20.20 6.14
C GLY A 28 6.63 18.98 6.29
N SER A 29 5.99 18.54 5.21
CA SER A 29 5.22 17.29 5.23
C SER A 29 6.13 16.11 5.55
N ARG A 30 5.59 15.20 6.38
CA ARG A 30 6.25 14.00 6.86
C ARG A 30 5.49 12.78 6.35
N VAL A 31 6.22 11.75 5.91
CA VAL A 31 5.61 10.52 5.39
C VAL A 31 6.01 9.34 6.27
N ILE A 32 5.03 8.57 6.71
CA ILE A 32 5.23 7.24 7.30
C ILE A 32 4.88 6.22 6.22
N VAL A 33 5.84 5.39 5.85
CA VAL A 33 5.65 4.27 4.93
C VAL A 33 5.42 3.01 5.74
N LEU A 34 4.27 2.39 5.56
CA LEU A 34 3.87 1.21 6.32
C LEU A 34 3.61 0.03 5.40
N SER A 35 4.24 -1.09 5.68
CA SER A 35 3.90 -2.38 5.10
C SER A 35 3.53 -3.40 6.18
N MET A 36 2.66 -4.35 5.87
CA MET A 36 2.13 -5.29 6.84
C MET A 36 2.49 -6.72 6.47
N LEU A 37 3.19 -7.37 7.41
CA LEU A 37 3.39 -8.80 7.38
C LEU A 37 2.11 -9.46 7.89
N GLN A 38 1.30 -9.96 6.96
CA GLN A 38 0.14 -10.78 7.35
C GLN A 38 0.66 -12.16 7.77
N PRO A 39 0.44 -12.58 9.03
CA PRO A 39 0.50 -13.99 9.31
C PRO A 39 -0.55 -14.65 8.39
N VAL A 40 -0.14 -15.51 7.49
CA VAL A 40 -1.09 -16.23 6.64
C VAL A 40 -1.89 -17.15 7.58
N ALA A 41 -2.95 -16.62 8.15
CA ALA A 41 -4.05 -17.45 8.58
C ALA A 41 -4.59 -18.08 7.30
N SER A 42 -4.45 -19.39 7.20
CA SER A 42 -4.85 -20.21 6.10
C SER A 42 -6.12 -19.68 5.47
N ALA A 43 -6.06 -19.34 4.18
CA ALA A 43 -7.27 -19.28 3.39
C ALA A 43 -7.94 -20.64 3.59
N VAL A 44 -9.07 -20.64 4.29
CA VAL A 44 -9.88 -21.83 4.53
C VAL A 44 -10.45 -22.26 3.19
N THR A 45 -9.65 -22.98 2.43
CA THR A 45 -10.13 -23.86 1.40
C THR A 45 -10.41 -25.19 2.10
N GLY A 46 -11.56 -25.33 2.74
CA GLY A 46 -12.18 -26.61 3.12
C GLY A 46 -11.33 -27.75 3.73
N ALA A 47 -10.05 -27.57 3.98
CA ALA A 47 -9.14 -28.53 4.58
C ALA A 47 -8.87 -28.14 6.03
N TYR A 48 -9.18 -29.05 6.92
CA TYR A 48 -9.20 -28.90 8.38
C TYR A 48 -7.80 -28.79 9.05
N GLU A 49 -6.74 -28.52 8.33
CA GLU A 49 -5.42 -28.34 8.96
C GLU A 49 -4.90 -26.91 8.75
N PRO A 50 -4.58 -26.21 9.86
CA PRO A 50 -3.91 -24.92 9.77
C PRO A 50 -2.52 -25.14 9.17
N THR A 51 -2.29 -24.68 7.96
CA THR A 51 -0.95 -24.69 7.36
C THR A 51 -0.10 -23.69 8.11
N VAL A 52 0.75 -24.21 8.98
CA VAL A 52 1.77 -23.39 9.66
C VAL A 52 2.80 -23.00 8.60
N ILE A 53 2.94 -21.72 8.32
CA ILE A 53 4.02 -21.25 7.47
C ILE A 53 5.33 -21.47 8.22
N PRO A 54 6.32 -22.16 7.63
CA PRO A 54 7.63 -22.29 8.24
C PRO A 54 8.22 -20.92 8.60
N ALA A 55 8.88 -20.80 9.74
CA ALA A 55 9.47 -19.55 10.23
C ALA A 55 10.43 -18.93 9.19
N GLU A 56 11.16 -19.75 8.46
CA GLU A 56 12.06 -19.36 7.36
C GLU A 56 11.33 -18.57 6.25
N ASN A 57 10.09 -18.95 5.92
CA ASN A 57 9.30 -18.25 4.92
C ASN A 57 8.77 -16.89 5.43
N LEU A 58 8.54 -16.78 6.74
CA LEU A 58 8.15 -15.52 7.37
C LEU A 58 9.31 -14.52 7.42
N GLU A 59 10.50 -14.97 7.72
CA GLU A 59 11.71 -14.14 7.70
C GLU A 59 12.02 -13.62 6.30
N GLY A 60 11.95 -14.49 5.29
CA GLY A 60 12.12 -14.09 3.90
C GLY A 60 11.09 -13.06 3.44
N LEU A 61 9.83 -13.27 3.80
CA LEU A 61 8.77 -12.30 3.47
C LEU A 61 8.97 -10.98 4.21
N ARG A 62 9.37 -11.01 5.47
CA ARG A 62 9.68 -9.82 6.24
C ARG A 62 10.81 -9.01 5.61
N ALA A 63 11.91 -9.68 5.23
CA ALA A 63 13.04 -9.02 4.57
C ALA A 63 12.61 -8.33 3.26
N GLN A 64 11.77 -8.98 2.45
CA GLN A 64 11.23 -8.37 1.23
C GLN A 64 10.39 -7.12 1.51
N LEU A 65 9.58 -7.13 2.57
CA LEU A 65 8.77 -5.95 2.95
C LEU A 65 9.64 -4.83 3.52
N GLU A 66 10.70 -5.16 4.25
CA GLU A 66 11.67 -4.20 4.77
C GLU A 66 12.43 -3.52 3.61
N GLU A 67 12.84 -4.27 2.59
CA GLU A 67 13.45 -3.73 1.38
C GLU A 67 12.48 -2.81 0.62
N LEU A 68 11.25 -3.24 0.40
CA LEU A 68 10.20 -2.43 -0.22
C LEU A 68 10.01 -1.08 0.50
N VAL A 69 9.94 -1.11 1.83
CA VAL A 69 9.77 0.08 2.65
C VAL A 69 11.01 0.97 2.57
N ALA A 70 12.21 0.41 2.63
CA ALA A 70 13.46 1.16 2.53
C ALA A 70 13.63 1.86 1.17
N ASP A 71 13.25 1.19 0.09
CA ASP A 71 13.26 1.77 -1.27
C ASP A 71 12.25 2.91 -1.40
N ALA A 72 11.05 2.72 -0.85
CA ALA A 72 10.03 3.75 -0.81
C ALA A 72 10.47 4.99 -0.02
N GLU A 73 11.09 4.80 1.14
CA GLU A 73 11.65 5.88 1.93
C GLU A 73 12.73 6.64 1.18
N ARG A 74 13.62 5.94 0.48
CA ARG A 74 14.70 6.54 -0.31
C ARG A 74 14.11 7.42 -1.42
N ALA A 75 13.19 6.89 -2.20
CA ALA A 75 12.54 7.62 -3.28
C ALA A 75 11.81 8.88 -2.79
N LEU A 76 11.13 8.80 -1.65
CA LEU A 76 10.42 9.95 -1.09
C LEU A 76 11.36 10.98 -0.47
N ARG A 77 12.50 10.56 0.10
CA ARG A 77 13.54 11.49 0.58
C ARG A 77 14.19 12.28 -0.55
N GLU A 78 14.41 11.65 -1.70
CA GLU A 78 14.96 12.31 -2.90
C GLU A 78 14.09 13.46 -3.40
N VAL A 79 12.77 13.39 -3.18
CA VAL A 79 11.84 14.47 -3.52
C VAL A 79 11.52 15.40 -2.35
N GLY A 80 12.26 15.28 -1.24
CA GLY A 80 12.26 16.28 -0.14
C GLY A 80 11.36 15.95 1.06
N PHE A 81 10.84 14.72 1.18
CA PHE A 81 10.09 14.33 2.37
C PHE A 81 11.00 13.93 3.54
N SER A 82 10.53 14.21 4.76
CA SER A 82 10.98 13.48 5.95
C SER A 82 10.22 12.17 6.05
N THR A 83 10.93 11.04 6.02
CA THR A 83 10.30 9.71 5.93
C THR A 83 10.63 8.84 7.13
N GLU A 84 9.72 7.95 7.47
CA GLU A 84 9.88 6.88 8.44
C GLU A 84 9.22 5.61 7.90
N GLY A 85 9.99 4.53 7.78
CA GLY A 85 9.51 3.23 7.30
C GLY A 85 9.24 2.26 8.44
N ARG A 86 8.16 1.50 8.35
CA ARG A 86 7.79 0.46 9.33
C ARG A 86 7.22 -0.78 8.64
N VAL A 87 7.64 -1.95 9.11
CA VAL A 87 7.01 -3.23 8.78
C VAL A 87 6.39 -3.79 10.06
N LEU A 88 5.08 -3.91 10.10
CA LEU A 88 4.34 -4.40 11.26
C LEU A 88 3.63 -5.72 10.94
N ALA A 89 3.56 -6.60 11.93
CA ALA A 89 2.73 -7.80 11.82
C ALA A 89 1.27 -7.48 12.14
N GLY A 90 0.34 -7.93 11.31
CA GLY A 90 -1.09 -7.76 11.56
C GLY A 90 -1.96 -7.70 10.31
N ASP A 91 -3.25 -7.55 10.53
CA ASP A 91 -4.22 -7.29 9.46
C ASP A 91 -4.03 -5.85 8.94
N PRO A 92 -3.77 -5.65 7.65
CA PRO A 92 -3.52 -4.33 7.09
C PRO A 92 -4.67 -3.34 7.28
N ARG A 93 -5.91 -3.80 7.35
CA ARG A 93 -7.08 -2.96 7.57
C ARG A 93 -7.02 -2.28 8.94
N GLU A 94 -6.82 -3.09 9.97
CA GLU A 94 -6.78 -2.64 11.36
C GLU A 94 -5.47 -1.91 11.68
N THR A 95 -4.34 -2.43 11.20
CA THR A 95 -3.02 -1.85 11.47
C THR A 95 -2.89 -0.44 10.89
N LEU A 96 -3.39 -0.21 9.66
CA LEU A 96 -3.40 1.13 9.07
C LEU A 96 -4.20 2.13 9.90
N LEU A 97 -5.39 1.74 10.38
CA LEU A 97 -6.23 2.61 11.20
C LEU A 97 -5.60 2.90 12.56
N GLN A 98 -5.02 1.89 13.21
CA GLN A 98 -4.34 2.03 14.50
C GLN A 98 -3.14 2.98 14.40
N VAL A 99 -2.29 2.80 13.36
CA VAL A 99 -1.15 3.68 13.12
C VAL A 99 -1.61 5.10 12.77
N ALA A 100 -2.62 5.25 11.92
CA ALA A 100 -3.17 6.56 11.59
C ALA A 100 -3.67 7.31 12.84
N HIS A 101 -4.34 6.61 13.74
CA HIS A 101 -4.83 7.18 14.99
C HIS A 101 -3.68 7.54 15.94
N SER A 102 -2.76 6.60 16.22
CA SER A 102 -1.66 6.81 17.17
C SER A 102 -0.69 7.90 16.71
N GLU A 103 -0.43 7.98 15.42
CA GLU A 103 0.42 8.98 14.81
C GLU A 103 -0.29 10.31 14.55
N ARG A 104 -1.61 10.38 14.73
CA ARG A 104 -2.43 11.53 14.34
C ARG A 104 -2.16 11.94 12.90
N ALA A 105 -2.27 10.96 12.01
CA ALA A 105 -2.08 11.20 10.57
C ALA A 105 -3.17 12.15 10.05
N ASP A 106 -2.79 13.05 9.14
CA ASP A 106 -3.73 13.94 8.45
C ASP A 106 -4.33 13.28 7.22
N LEU A 107 -3.58 12.34 6.63
CA LEU A 107 -3.95 11.66 5.39
C LEU A 107 -3.43 10.23 5.37
N ILE A 108 -4.29 9.30 4.97
CA ILE A 108 -3.88 7.95 4.59
C ILE A 108 -3.89 7.86 3.05
N VAL A 109 -2.83 7.29 2.47
CA VAL A 109 -2.74 7.02 1.02
C VAL A 109 -2.61 5.52 0.81
N VAL A 110 -3.51 4.96 0.00
CA VAL A 110 -3.51 3.53 -0.35
C VAL A 110 -3.79 3.32 -1.83
N GLY A 111 -3.37 2.19 -2.38
CA GLY A 111 -3.76 1.78 -3.72
C GLY A 111 -5.23 1.33 -3.75
N SER A 112 -5.89 1.45 -4.89
CA SER A 112 -7.27 0.99 -5.06
C SER A 112 -7.44 -0.53 -4.99
N HIS A 113 -6.36 -1.28 -5.28
CA HIS A 113 -6.29 -2.74 -5.22
C HIS A 113 -4.92 -3.13 -4.66
N GLY A 114 -4.84 -4.32 -4.08
CA GLY A 114 -3.59 -4.94 -3.64
C GLY A 114 -3.25 -6.16 -4.49
N ARG A 115 -2.54 -7.13 -3.92
CA ARG A 115 -2.05 -8.34 -4.57
C ARG A 115 -3.11 -9.21 -5.27
N SER A 116 -4.37 -9.10 -4.90
CA SER A 116 -5.46 -9.90 -5.50
C SER A 116 -5.95 -9.42 -6.87
N GLY A 117 -5.57 -8.23 -7.32
CA GLY A 117 -5.67 -7.76 -8.71
C GLY A 117 -7.01 -7.92 -9.45
N ILE A 118 -8.13 -8.13 -8.76
CA ILE A 118 -9.44 -8.31 -9.42
C ILE A 118 -9.92 -6.98 -9.99
N ALA A 119 -9.65 -6.80 -11.27
CA ALA A 119 -9.82 -5.57 -12.03
C ALA A 119 -11.27 -5.34 -12.49
N LYS A 120 -12.27 -5.37 -11.64
CA LYS A 120 -13.61 -4.91 -12.05
C LYS A 120 -14.27 -4.07 -10.96
N MET A 121 -14.13 -2.75 -11.08
CA MET A 121 -14.99 -1.69 -10.53
C MET A 121 -15.17 -1.58 -9.01
N MET A 122 -14.58 -2.43 -8.19
CA MET A 122 -14.69 -2.34 -6.73
C MET A 122 -13.33 -2.03 -6.11
N LEU A 123 -13.32 -1.23 -5.06
CA LEU A 123 -12.15 -1.01 -4.22
C LEU A 123 -11.72 -2.36 -3.59
N GLY A 124 -10.42 -2.55 -3.43
CA GLY A 124 -9.89 -3.68 -2.68
C GLY A 124 -10.36 -3.68 -1.22
N SER A 125 -10.27 -4.82 -0.53
CA SER A 125 -10.76 -4.97 0.84
C SER A 125 -10.12 -3.99 1.83
N VAL A 126 -8.82 -3.74 1.70
CA VAL A 126 -8.09 -2.79 2.55
C VAL A 126 -8.52 -1.36 2.24
N SER A 127 -8.49 -0.94 0.98
CA SER A 127 -8.88 0.43 0.60
C SER A 127 -10.34 0.74 0.95
N SER A 128 -11.26 -0.20 0.74
CA SER A 128 -12.66 -0.04 1.11
C SER A 128 -12.84 0.11 2.62
N HIS A 129 -12.16 -0.72 3.42
CA HIS A 129 -12.23 -0.64 4.87
C HIS A 129 -11.64 0.68 5.40
N VAL A 130 -10.48 1.08 4.89
CA VAL A 130 -9.82 2.32 5.29
C VAL A 130 -10.67 3.54 4.94
N VAL A 131 -11.26 3.61 3.74
CA VAL A 131 -12.16 4.71 3.34
C VAL A 131 -13.35 4.85 4.29
N THR A 132 -13.87 3.73 4.79
CA THR A 132 -15.06 3.72 5.67
C THR A 132 -14.72 4.09 7.11
N HIS A 133 -13.54 3.72 7.63
CA HIS A 133 -13.25 3.76 9.07
C HIS A 133 -12.09 4.68 9.45
N ALA A 134 -11.41 5.33 8.49
CA ALA A 134 -10.25 6.16 8.78
C ALA A 134 -10.59 7.34 9.71
N PRO A 135 -9.70 7.65 10.67
CA PRO A 135 -9.86 8.82 11.54
C PRO A 135 -9.49 10.15 10.87
N CYS A 136 -9.05 10.11 9.62
CA CYS A 136 -8.57 11.26 8.84
C CYS A 136 -8.96 11.12 7.36
N SER A 137 -8.51 12.06 6.54
CA SER A 137 -8.72 11.98 5.07
C SER A 137 -8.06 10.75 4.45
N VAL A 138 -8.65 10.23 3.37
CA VAL A 138 -8.13 9.08 2.64
C VAL A 138 -8.00 9.40 1.17
N LEU A 139 -6.83 9.13 0.61
CA LEU A 139 -6.55 9.20 -0.81
C LEU A 139 -6.38 7.80 -1.37
N VAL A 140 -7.24 7.43 -2.31
CA VAL A 140 -7.15 6.15 -3.01
C VAL A 140 -6.57 6.35 -4.39
N VAL A 141 -5.38 5.82 -4.63
CA VAL A 141 -4.69 5.91 -5.93
C VAL A 141 -5.17 4.77 -6.83
N LYS A 142 -5.88 5.13 -7.89
CA LYS A 142 -6.37 4.16 -8.89
C LYS A 142 -5.31 3.87 -9.94
N GLN A 143 -5.35 2.64 -10.43
CA GLN A 143 -4.66 2.30 -11.67
C GLN A 143 -5.47 2.89 -12.83
N THR A 144 -5.02 4.00 -13.37
CA THR A 144 -5.52 4.43 -14.68
C THR A 144 -4.92 3.49 -15.72
N GLY A 145 -5.71 2.57 -16.24
CA GLY A 145 -5.37 1.86 -17.47
C GLY A 145 -5.24 2.93 -18.57
N ARG A 146 -4.02 3.33 -18.90
CA ARG A 146 -3.78 3.87 -20.22
C ARG A 146 -4.09 2.71 -21.17
N ALA A 147 -5.27 2.74 -21.78
CA ALA A 147 -5.50 1.97 -22.98
C ALA A 147 -4.30 2.25 -23.88
N LYS A 148 -3.57 1.20 -24.28
CA LYS A 148 -2.69 1.31 -25.44
C LYS A 148 -3.62 1.72 -26.58
N GLU A 149 -3.59 2.98 -26.95
CA GLU A 149 -4.10 3.41 -28.23
C GLU A 149 -3.25 2.68 -29.28
N GLY A 150 -3.74 1.49 -29.63
CA GLY A 150 -3.30 0.79 -30.81
C GLY A 150 -3.61 1.69 -32.00
N GLY A 151 -2.59 2.32 -32.51
CA GLY A 151 -2.66 3.03 -33.78
C GLY A 151 -3.24 2.09 -34.84
N LYS A 152 -4.47 2.31 -35.20
CA LYS A 152 -5.01 1.89 -36.49
C LYS A 152 -4.69 3.03 -37.45
N GLU A 153 -3.57 2.90 -38.14
CA GLU A 153 -3.29 3.63 -39.35
C GLU A 153 -4.43 3.38 -40.36
N PRO A 154 -5.07 4.40 -40.92
CA PRO A 154 -6.00 4.19 -42.04
C PRO A 154 -5.16 3.76 -43.25
N ARG A 155 -5.42 2.59 -43.75
CA ARG A 155 -4.89 2.17 -45.07
C ARG A 155 -5.61 2.94 -46.16
N PRO A 156 -4.88 3.26 -47.26
CA PRO A 156 -5.35 4.05 -48.36
C PRO A 156 -6.45 3.38 -49.18
#